data_40917675a25fd4eb5922ff34f125a5e2
#
_entry.id   40917675a25fd4eb5922ff34f125a5e2
#
_cell.length_a   1.000
_cell.length_b   1.000
_cell.length_c   1.000
_cell.angle_alpha   90.00
_cell.angle_beta   90.00
_cell.angle_gamma   90.00
#
_symmetry.space_group_name_H-M   'P 1'
#
loop_
_entity.id
_entity.type
_entity.pdbx_description
1 polymer ?
#
loop_
_entity_poly.entity_id
_entity_poly.type
_entity_poly.pdbx_seq_one_letter_code
_entity_poly.pdbx_strand_id
1 'polypeptide(L)'
;PMYVLDLFKAMIEVGSNIVISGEVGTGKTELQKLLVGFIPFDQKIVTGEDTLEGHFKTLYPEKDIISWLTTNNVSFTDLIKAALRNNPAWIIISETRGKEAYEMIQSVLSGHRIITTAHAVNAKATPTRFVNMAKQGYQVDEEALRGDIYRYFHFGIHIKKKKVNGKTVRYLSEIVEYLD
;
A
#
# COMPACT_ATOMS: atom_id res chain seq x y z
N PRO A 1 -18.95 -10.19 -2.17
CA PRO A 1 -19.77 -10.08 -3.36
C PRO A 1 -18.91 -9.92 -4.62
N MET A 2 -19.32 -10.49 -5.76
CA MET A 2 -18.56 -10.46 -7.03
C MET A 2 -18.19 -9.03 -7.47
N TYR A 3 -19.10 -8.08 -7.32
CA TYR A 3 -18.85 -6.67 -7.68
C TYR A 3 -17.66 -6.03 -6.96
N VAL A 4 -17.27 -6.51 -5.77
CA VAL A 4 -16.09 -6.00 -5.06
C VAL A 4 -14.79 -6.44 -5.77
N LEU A 5 -14.76 -7.65 -6.30
CA LEU A 5 -13.62 -8.13 -7.11
C LEU A 5 -13.50 -7.34 -8.41
N ASP A 6 -14.62 -7.04 -9.05
CA ASP A 6 -14.65 -6.24 -10.27
C ASP A 6 -14.20 -4.80 -10.00
N LEU A 7 -14.59 -4.23 -8.85
CA LEU A 7 -14.09 -2.94 -8.40
C LEU A 7 -12.56 -2.97 -8.19
N PHE A 8 -12.02 -3.99 -7.53
CA PHE A 8 -10.57 -4.12 -7.33
C PHE A 8 -9.80 -4.26 -8.64
N LYS A 9 -10.32 -5.01 -9.59
CA LYS A 9 -9.74 -5.10 -10.94
C LYS A 9 -9.74 -3.74 -11.62
N ALA A 10 -10.86 -3.03 -11.61
CA ALA A 10 -10.96 -1.70 -12.19
C ALA A 10 -9.98 -0.70 -11.54
N MET A 11 -9.84 -0.73 -10.20
CA MET A 11 -8.84 0.10 -9.48
C MET A 11 -7.42 -0.14 -10.00
N ILE A 12 -7.06 -1.41 -10.24
CA ILE A 12 -5.73 -1.75 -10.75
C ILE A 12 -5.58 -1.37 -12.23
N GLU A 13 -6.58 -1.61 -13.05
CA GLU A 13 -6.58 -1.25 -14.48
C GLU A 13 -6.36 0.25 -14.70
N VAL A 14 -7.02 1.10 -13.91
CA VAL A 14 -6.83 2.56 -14.00
C VAL A 14 -5.56 3.04 -13.28
N GLY A 15 -4.82 2.14 -12.64
CA GLY A 15 -3.56 2.48 -11.97
C GLY A 15 -3.73 3.25 -10.66
N SER A 16 -4.73 2.90 -9.87
CA SER A 16 -5.01 3.59 -8.60
C SER A 16 -3.96 3.33 -7.54
N ASN A 17 -3.58 4.38 -6.82
CA ASN A 17 -2.79 4.29 -5.60
C ASN A 17 -3.70 3.88 -4.44
N ILE A 18 -3.36 2.80 -3.74
CA ILE A 18 -4.24 2.15 -2.77
C ILE A 18 -3.54 1.97 -1.43
N VAL A 19 -4.24 2.32 -0.36
CA VAL A 19 -3.82 2.05 1.02
C VAL A 19 -4.78 1.05 1.65
N ILE A 20 -4.24 -0.04 2.19
CA ILE A 20 -5.00 -1.02 2.95
C ILE A 20 -4.73 -0.81 4.44
N SER A 21 -5.75 -0.53 5.21
CA SER A 21 -5.63 -0.30 6.65
C SER A 21 -6.37 -1.36 7.48
N GLY A 22 -5.99 -1.49 8.73
CA GLY A 22 -6.60 -2.42 9.67
C GLY A 22 -5.62 -2.86 10.76
N GLU A 23 -6.15 -3.49 11.81
CA GLU A 23 -5.36 -4.05 12.90
C GLU A 23 -4.48 -5.22 12.47
N VAL A 24 -3.58 -5.65 13.36
CA VAL A 24 -2.79 -6.87 13.17
C VAL A 24 -3.69 -8.08 12.97
N GLY A 25 -3.37 -8.92 11.99
CA GLY A 25 -4.09 -10.17 11.70
C GLY A 25 -5.46 -9.99 11.04
N THR A 26 -5.75 -8.82 10.47
CA THR A 26 -7.00 -8.59 9.70
C THR A 26 -6.92 -9.08 8.25
N GLY A 27 -5.73 -9.43 7.74
CA GLY A 27 -5.55 -9.93 6.38
C GLY A 27 -5.17 -8.83 5.36
N LYS A 28 -4.53 -7.75 5.81
CA LYS A 28 -4.03 -6.68 4.91
C LYS A 28 -3.12 -7.24 3.82
N THR A 29 -2.15 -8.07 4.22
CA THR A 29 -1.20 -8.71 3.29
C THR A 29 -1.91 -9.62 2.29
N GLU A 30 -2.95 -10.36 2.71
CA GLU A 30 -3.71 -11.22 1.80
C GLU A 30 -4.48 -10.41 0.75
N LEU A 31 -5.07 -9.27 1.16
CA LEU A 31 -5.70 -8.36 0.20
C LEU A 31 -4.65 -7.73 -0.73
N GLN A 32 -3.49 -7.36 -0.22
CA GLN A 32 -2.40 -6.83 -1.04
C GLN A 32 -1.94 -7.84 -2.09
N LYS A 33 -1.80 -9.13 -1.72
CA LYS A 33 -1.50 -10.21 -2.66
C LYS A 33 -2.55 -10.31 -3.76
N LEU A 34 -3.84 -10.27 -3.42
CA LEU A 34 -4.92 -10.31 -4.39
C LEU A 34 -4.83 -9.15 -5.39
N LEU A 35 -4.61 -7.92 -4.90
CA LEU A 35 -4.48 -6.74 -5.77
C LEU A 35 -3.27 -6.86 -6.70
N VAL A 36 -2.13 -7.32 -6.20
CA VAL A 36 -0.93 -7.58 -7.03
C VAL A 36 -1.23 -8.62 -8.11
N GLY A 37 -2.08 -9.59 -7.83
CA GLY A 37 -2.54 -10.58 -8.81
C GLY A 37 -3.23 -9.97 -10.03
N PHE A 38 -3.90 -8.83 -9.88
CA PHE A 38 -4.59 -8.14 -10.96
C PHE A 38 -3.68 -7.23 -11.81
N ILE A 39 -2.46 -6.92 -11.35
CA ILE A 39 -1.52 -6.10 -12.12
C ILE A 39 -1.15 -6.85 -13.41
N PRO A 40 -1.19 -6.20 -14.60
CA PRO A 40 -0.80 -6.81 -15.86
C PRO A 40 0.63 -7.36 -15.86
N PHE A 41 0.87 -8.43 -16.63
CA PHE A 41 2.17 -9.13 -16.68
C PHE A 41 3.31 -8.30 -17.29
N ASP A 42 2.99 -7.34 -18.14
CA ASP A 42 3.93 -6.43 -18.79
C ASP A 42 4.34 -5.25 -17.90
N GLN A 43 3.79 -5.16 -16.70
CA GLN A 43 4.09 -4.09 -15.76
C GLN A 43 5.07 -4.56 -14.68
N LYS A 44 6.23 -3.92 -14.65
CA LYS A 44 7.26 -4.20 -13.65
C LYS A 44 6.80 -3.80 -12.24
N ILE A 45 7.02 -4.69 -11.29
CA ILE A 45 6.67 -4.51 -9.88
C ILE A 45 7.95 -4.60 -9.04
N VAL A 46 8.15 -3.63 -8.14
CA VAL A 46 9.15 -3.73 -7.07
C VAL A 46 8.41 -3.86 -5.74
N THR A 47 8.74 -4.87 -4.95
CA THR A 47 8.19 -5.05 -3.61
C THR A 47 9.25 -4.79 -2.54
N GLY A 48 8.85 -4.11 -1.47
CA GLY A 48 9.68 -3.88 -0.28
C GLY A 48 8.96 -4.43 0.96
N GLU A 49 9.65 -5.30 1.71
CA GLU A 49 9.12 -5.94 2.91
C GLU A 49 10.15 -5.89 4.05
N ASP A 50 9.70 -5.86 5.29
CA ASP A 50 10.56 -6.05 6.47
C ASP A 50 10.66 -7.53 6.88
N THR A 51 9.63 -8.28 6.60
CA THR A 51 9.55 -9.73 6.77
C THR A 51 8.91 -10.32 5.52
N LEU A 52 9.44 -11.43 5.04
CA LEU A 52 8.93 -12.07 3.84
C LEU A 52 7.57 -12.73 4.10
N GLU A 53 6.51 -11.95 4.01
CA GLU A 53 5.12 -12.40 4.19
C GLU A 53 4.35 -12.45 2.86
N GLY A 54 4.69 -11.56 1.95
CA GLY A 54 4.01 -11.41 0.66
C GLY A 54 4.26 -12.59 -0.27
N HIS A 55 5.50 -13.09 -0.30
CA HIS A 55 5.91 -14.15 -1.23
C HIS A 55 5.51 -13.89 -2.68
N PHE A 56 5.44 -12.60 -3.08
CA PHE A 56 4.87 -12.16 -4.36
C PHE A 56 5.53 -12.83 -5.57
N LYS A 57 6.86 -12.95 -5.57
CA LYS A 57 7.60 -13.60 -6.66
C LYS A 57 7.29 -15.09 -6.77
N THR A 58 7.09 -15.77 -5.65
CA THR A 58 6.71 -17.19 -5.62
C THR A 58 5.25 -17.38 -6.01
N LEU A 59 4.38 -16.47 -5.57
CA LEU A 59 2.94 -16.53 -5.85
C LEU A 59 2.63 -16.22 -7.32
N TYR A 60 3.40 -15.32 -7.93
CA TYR A 60 3.25 -14.88 -9.31
C TYR A 60 4.56 -14.99 -10.08
N PRO A 61 5.07 -16.19 -10.35
CA PRO A 61 6.42 -16.42 -10.94
C PRO A 61 6.56 -15.85 -12.36
N GLU A 62 5.45 -15.69 -13.09
CA GLU A 62 5.41 -15.18 -14.46
C GLU A 62 5.40 -13.64 -14.55
N LYS A 63 5.16 -12.94 -13.43
CA LYS A 63 5.21 -11.47 -13.39
C LYS A 63 6.66 -10.97 -13.26
N ASP A 64 6.93 -9.79 -13.81
CA ASP A 64 8.21 -9.09 -13.60
C ASP A 64 8.24 -8.45 -12.21
N ILE A 65 8.57 -9.26 -11.20
CA ILE A 65 8.62 -8.84 -9.79
C ILE A 65 10.07 -8.88 -9.29
N ILE A 66 10.53 -7.76 -8.76
CA ILE A 66 11.76 -7.65 -7.97
C ILE A 66 11.36 -7.51 -6.50
N SER A 67 11.74 -8.49 -5.67
CA SER A 67 11.41 -8.49 -4.25
C SER A 67 12.63 -8.15 -3.40
N TRP A 68 12.49 -7.15 -2.54
CA TRP A 68 13.52 -6.70 -1.62
C TRP A 68 13.06 -6.78 -0.17
N LEU A 69 14.01 -7.05 0.72
CA LEU A 69 13.81 -7.03 2.17
C LEU A 69 14.62 -5.90 2.79
N THR A 70 14.09 -5.27 3.82
CA THR A 70 14.87 -4.40 4.70
C THR A 70 15.89 -5.23 5.49
N THR A 71 16.95 -4.58 5.90
CA THR A 71 18.00 -5.17 6.77
C THR A 71 18.37 -4.15 7.85
N ASN A 72 19.26 -4.50 8.75
CA ASN A 72 19.79 -3.56 9.74
C ASN A 72 20.43 -2.30 9.12
N ASN A 73 20.91 -2.41 7.87
CA ASN A 73 21.60 -1.35 7.14
C ASN A 73 20.80 -0.76 5.96
N VAL A 74 19.65 -1.33 5.65
CA VAL A 74 18.81 -0.91 4.50
C VAL A 74 17.38 -0.72 4.98
N SER A 75 16.94 0.51 5.03
CA SER A 75 15.59 0.89 5.47
C SER A 75 14.58 0.86 4.33
N PHE A 76 13.28 0.97 4.63
CA PHE A 76 12.25 1.19 3.62
C PHE A 76 12.50 2.45 2.78
N THR A 77 12.97 3.53 3.41
CA THR A 77 13.39 4.74 2.68
C THR A 77 14.43 4.42 1.60
N ASP A 78 15.44 3.59 1.91
CA ASP A 78 16.47 3.20 0.95
C ASP A 78 15.88 2.32 -0.16
N LEU A 79 15.00 1.38 0.19
CA LEU A 79 14.33 0.53 -0.79
C LEU A 79 13.47 1.34 -1.76
N ILE A 80 12.69 2.30 -1.27
CA ILE A 80 11.86 3.16 -2.13
C ILE A 80 12.74 3.99 -3.08
N LYS A 81 13.79 4.62 -2.57
CA LYS A 81 14.75 5.38 -3.40
C LYS A 81 15.43 4.51 -4.45
N ALA A 82 15.76 3.28 -4.12
CA ALA A 82 16.33 2.31 -5.07
C ALA A 82 15.28 1.85 -6.09
N ALA A 83 14.03 1.66 -5.67
CA ALA A 83 12.93 1.27 -6.54
C ALA A 83 12.75 2.28 -7.68
N LEU A 84 12.77 3.58 -7.38
CA LEU A 84 12.62 4.64 -8.38
C LEU A 84 13.65 4.54 -9.51
N ARG A 85 14.87 4.04 -9.24
CA ARG A 85 15.92 3.84 -10.24
C ARG A 85 15.70 2.62 -11.13
N ASN A 86 14.80 1.72 -10.75
CA ASN A 86 14.45 0.53 -11.51
C ASN A 86 13.27 0.76 -12.46
N ASN A 87 12.73 1.98 -12.50
CA ASN A 87 11.59 2.37 -13.33
C ASN A 87 10.42 1.38 -13.25
N PRO A 88 9.90 1.07 -12.05
CA PRO A 88 8.77 0.16 -11.90
C PRO A 88 7.47 0.85 -12.29
N ALA A 89 6.52 0.09 -12.81
CA ALA A 89 5.14 0.56 -12.94
C ALA A 89 4.45 0.61 -11.56
N TRP A 90 4.81 -0.33 -10.68
CA TRP A 90 4.23 -0.46 -9.34
C TRP A 90 5.30 -0.62 -8.26
N ILE A 91 5.10 0.05 -7.14
CA ILE A 91 5.87 -0.14 -5.90
C ILE A 91 4.91 -0.69 -4.84
N ILE A 92 5.23 -1.85 -4.30
CA ILE A 92 4.42 -2.52 -3.28
C ILE A 92 5.20 -2.48 -1.97
N ILE A 93 4.71 -1.76 -0.98
CA ILE A 93 5.30 -1.69 0.35
C ILE A 93 4.44 -2.51 1.30
N SER A 94 5.04 -3.50 1.96
CA SER A 94 4.32 -4.42 2.84
C SER A 94 3.58 -3.68 3.95
N GLU A 95 4.26 -2.73 4.59
CA GLU A 95 3.64 -1.86 5.58
C GLU A 95 4.39 -0.53 5.72
N THR A 96 3.65 0.57 5.74
CA THR A 96 4.17 1.90 6.05
C THR A 96 3.93 2.21 7.52
N ARG A 97 4.99 2.42 8.29
CA ARG A 97 4.95 2.61 9.75
C ARG A 97 5.54 3.92 10.25
N GLY A 98 6.47 4.51 9.49
CA GLY A 98 7.29 5.63 9.92
C GLY A 98 7.63 6.62 8.81
N LYS A 99 8.80 7.22 8.92
CA LYS A 99 9.27 8.32 8.04
C LYS A 99 9.27 8.01 6.56
N GLU A 100 9.36 6.73 6.16
CA GLU A 100 9.28 6.27 4.78
C GLU A 100 7.97 6.66 4.08
N ALA A 101 6.95 7.04 4.84
CA ALA A 101 5.72 7.61 4.29
C ALA A 101 6.00 8.83 3.41
N TYR A 102 7.02 9.62 3.73
CA TYR A 102 7.40 10.77 2.91
C TYR A 102 7.89 10.33 1.52
N GLU A 103 8.87 9.43 1.45
CA GLU A 103 9.38 8.93 0.17
C GLU A 103 8.31 8.21 -0.65
N MET A 104 7.42 7.50 0.03
CA MET A 104 6.29 6.85 -0.63
C MET A 104 5.38 7.90 -1.30
N ILE A 105 5.03 8.98 -0.61
CA ILE A 105 4.23 10.07 -1.18
C ILE A 105 4.99 10.72 -2.34
N GLN A 106 6.29 11.01 -2.20
CA GLN A 106 7.11 11.58 -3.28
C GLN A 106 7.17 10.65 -4.51
N SER A 107 7.15 9.33 -4.30
CA SER A 107 7.12 8.36 -5.41
C SER A 107 5.81 8.45 -6.20
N VAL A 108 4.68 8.63 -5.51
CA VAL A 108 3.38 8.85 -6.15
C VAL A 108 3.36 10.15 -6.95
N LEU A 109 3.90 11.23 -6.37
CA LEU A 109 4.02 12.53 -7.06
C LEU A 109 4.88 12.46 -8.33
N SER A 110 5.84 11.54 -8.38
CA SER A 110 6.66 11.28 -9.58
C SER A 110 6.05 10.29 -10.57
N GLY A 111 4.79 9.91 -10.39
CA GLY A 111 4.00 9.10 -11.33
C GLY A 111 4.07 7.59 -11.11
N HIS A 112 4.71 7.12 -10.05
CA HIS A 112 4.71 5.70 -9.71
C HIS A 112 3.41 5.31 -9.00
N ARG A 113 2.95 4.09 -9.25
CA ARG A 113 1.76 3.53 -8.62
C ARG A 113 2.15 2.77 -7.37
N ILE A 114 1.37 2.93 -6.30
CA ILE A 114 1.68 2.33 -5.00
C ILE A 114 0.49 1.55 -4.45
N ILE A 115 0.80 0.37 -3.90
CA ILE A 115 -0.09 -0.34 -2.98
C ILE A 115 0.68 -0.55 -1.68
N THR A 116 0.16 -0.05 -0.58
CA THR A 116 0.76 -0.21 0.75
C THR A 116 -0.27 -0.58 1.78
N THR A 117 0.21 -1.09 2.93
CA THR A 117 -0.63 -1.27 4.11
C THR A 117 -0.20 -0.33 5.23
N ALA A 118 -1.12 -0.02 6.14
CA ALA A 118 -0.84 0.79 7.31
C ALA A 118 -1.77 0.43 8.48
N HIS A 119 -1.32 0.71 9.70
CA HIS A 119 -2.20 0.71 10.85
C HIS A 119 -2.92 2.06 10.97
N ALA A 120 -4.23 2.04 10.80
CA ALA A 120 -5.11 3.19 11.01
C ALA A 120 -6.45 2.72 11.60
N VAL A 121 -7.15 3.60 12.28
CA VAL A 121 -8.44 3.29 12.92
C VAL A 121 -9.58 3.08 11.91
N ASN A 122 -9.46 3.68 10.74
CA ASN A 122 -10.36 3.52 9.59
C ASN A 122 -9.67 4.03 8.31
N ALA A 123 -10.31 3.85 7.16
CA ALA A 123 -9.75 4.29 5.87
C ALA A 123 -9.61 5.82 5.80
N LYS A 124 -10.58 6.57 6.32
CA LYS A 124 -10.59 8.05 6.30
C LYS A 124 -9.47 8.68 7.13
N ALA A 125 -8.98 7.99 8.17
CA ALA A 125 -7.89 8.48 9.02
C ALA A 125 -6.49 8.27 8.41
N THR A 126 -6.37 7.51 7.34
CA THR A 126 -5.08 7.13 6.75
C THR A 126 -4.28 8.33 6.23
N PRO A 127 -4.86 9.34 5.54
CA PRO A 127 -4.11 10.53 5.12
C PRO A 127 -3.44 11.27 6.28
N THR A 128 -4.18 11.52 7.35
CA THR A 128 -3.63 12.15 8.57
C THR A 128 -2.53 11.28 9.19
N ARG A 129 -2.69 9.95 9.18
CA ARG A 129 -1.68 9.02 9.68
C ARG A 129 -0.38 9.12 8.89
N PHE A 130 -0.44 9.22 7.56
CA PHE A 130 0.73 9.37 6.71
C PHE A 130 1.46 10.70 6.93
N VAL A 131 0.75 11.82 7.09
CA VAL A 131 1.35 13.10 7.47
C VAL A 131 2.12 12.95 8.78
N ASN A 132 1.52 12.35 9.81
CA ASN A 132 2.17 12.15 11.10
C ASN A 132 3.39 11.22 11.02
N MET A 133 3.37 10.21 10.16
CA MET A 133 4.52 9.33 9.90
C MET A 133 5.67 10.10 9.20
N ALA A 134 5.37 10.87 8.17
CA ALA A 134 6.36 11.66 7.44
C ALA A 134 7.10 12.64 8.37
N LYS A 135 6.38 13.27 9.30
CA LYS A 135 6.95 14.19 10.31
C LYS A 135 7.96 13.54 11.25
N GLN A 136 8.00 12.23 11.37
CA GLN A 136 8.99 11.54 12.21
C GLN A 136 10.42 11.66 11.66
N GLY A 137 10.58 11.98 10.40
CA GLY A 137 11.89 12.09 9.76
C GLY A 137 12.11 13.33 8.91
N TYR A 138 11.03 14.09 8.64
CA TYR A 138 11.06 15.23 7.72
C TYR A 138 10.32 16.44 8.29
N GLN A 139 10.89 17.61 8.04
CA GLN A 139 10.17 18.87 8.25
C GLN A 139 9.28 19.08 7.01
N VAL A 140 7.97 19.01 7.19
CA VAL A 140 6.98 19.08 6.10
C VAL A 140 5.94 20.16 6.37
N ASP A 141 5.43 20.76 5.31
CA ASP A 141 4.17 21.50 5.34
C ASP A 141 3.03 20.48 5.39
N GLU A 142 2.33 20.43 6.53
CA GLU A 142 1.29 19.43 6.79
C GLU A 142 0.08 19.59 5.88
N GLU A 143 -0.31 20.83 5.59
CA GLU A 143 -1.46 21.13 4.74
C GLU A 143 -1.18 20.77 3.30
N ALA A 144 -0.02 21.16 2.77
CA ALA A 144 0.41 20.79 1.43
C ALA A 144 0.54 19.28 1.28
N LEU A 145 1.20 18.61 2.23
CA LEU A 145 1.37 17.15 2.18
C LEU A 145 0.04 16.40 2.27
N ARG A 146 -0.89 16.89 3.07
CA ARG A 146 -2.24 16.35 3.17
C ARG A 146 -3.01 16.50 1.85
N GLY A 147 -2.93 17.67 1.22
CA GLY A 147 -3.50 17.93 -0.09
C GLY A 147 -2.95 16.97 -1.14
N ASP A 148 -1.63 16.75 -1.15
CA ASP A 148 -1.00 15.78 -2.05
C ASP A 148 -1.53 14.35 -1.81
N ILE A 149 -1.70 13.93 -0.56
CA ILE A 149 -2.24 12.60 -0.27
C ILE A 149 -3.67 12.47 -0.81
N TYR A 150 -4.54 13.44 -0.58
CA TYR A 150 -5.91 13.40 -1.10
C TYR A 150 -5.98 13.43 -2.62
N ARG A 151 -5.08 14.16 -3.28
CA ARG A 151 -5.04 14.29 -4.74
C ARG A 151 -4.51 13.05 -5.44
N TYR A 152 -3.55 12.36 -4.86
CA TYR A 152 -2.78 11.31 -5.54
C TYR A 152 -2.98 9.90 -4.99
N PHE A 153 -3.43 9.73 -3.75
CA PHE A 153 -3.97 8.44 -3.31
C PHE A 153 -5.44 8.38 -3.65
N HIS A 154 -5.84 7.32 -4.35
CA HIS A 154 -7.20 7.23 -4.87
C HIS A 154 -8.12 6.52 -3.91
N PHE A 155 -7.66 5.40 -3.30
CA PHE A 155 -8.52 4.58 -2.46
C PHE A 155 -7.87 4.19 -1.15
N GLY A 156 -8.67 4.25 -0.08
CA GLY A 156 -8.40 3.64 1.21
C GLY A 156 -9.35 2.46 1.43
N ILE A 157 -8.79 1.32 1.81
CA ILE A 157 -9.55 0.11 2.12
C ILE A 157 -9.31 -0.24 3.58
N HIS A 158 -10.36 -0.49 4.37
CA HIS A 158 -10.21 -0.86 5.77
C HIS A 158 -10.77 -2.24 6.05
N ILE A 159 -9.95 -3.11 6.67
CA ILE A 159 -10.31 -4.48 7.02
C ILE A 159 -10.44 -4.60 8.54
N LYS A 160 -11.51 -5.20 8.97
CA LYS A 160 -11.78 -5.55 10.37
C LYS A 160 -11.87 -7.06 10.56
N LYS A 161 -11.75 -7.48 11.82
CA LYS A 161 -12.03 -8.84 12.26
C LYS A 161 -12.99 -8.83 13.43
N LYS A 162 -13.83 -9.85 13.52
CA LYS A 162 -14.71 -10.09 14.67
C LYS A 162 -14.82 -11.58 14.94
N LYS A 163 -15.18 -11.94 16.16
CA LYS A 163 -15.54 -13.32 16.49
C LYS A 163 -17.03 -13.55 16.24
N VAL A 164 -17.33 -14.61 15.50
CA VAL A 164 -18.69 -15.08 15.24
C VAL A 164 -18.71 -16.58 15.53
N ASN A 165 -19.49 -17.00 16.50
CA ASN A 165 -19.57 -18.42 16.94
C ASN A 165 -18.17 -19.03 17.21
N GLY A 166 -17.31 -18.30 17.93
CA GLY A 166 -15.95 -18.72 18.28
C GLY A 166 -14.91 -18.64 17.15
N LYS A 167 -15.32 -18.40 15.90
CA LYS A 167 -14.43 -18.27 14.75
C LYS A 167 -14.12 -16.82 14.44
N THR A 168 -12.88 -16.53 14.05
CA THR A 168 -12.49 -15.20 13.58
C THR A 168 -12.96 -15.00 12.13
N VAL A 169 -13.83 -14.04 11.92
CA VAL A 169 -14.30 -13.60 10.59
C VAL A 169 -13.62 -12.27 10.25
N ARG A 170 -13.02 -12.18 9.07
CA ARG A 170 -12.42 -10.96 8.51
C ARG A 170 -13.35 -10.40 7.44
N TYR A 171 -13.49 -9.08 7.40
CA TYR A 171 -14.38 -8.44 6.44
C TYR A 171 -13.87 -7.05 6.04
N LEU A 172 -14.21 -6.65 4.83
CA LEU A 172 -14.04 -5.27 4.38
C LEU A 172 -15.07 -4.42 5.11
N SER A 173 -14.60 -3.45 5.88
CA SER A 173 -15.50 -2.54 6.61
C SER A 173 -15.72 -1.24 5.87
N GLU A 174 -14.75 -0.79 5.10
CA GLU A 174 -14.81 0.46 4.35
C GLU A 174 -14.01 0.35 3.04
N ILE A 175 -14.51 0.97 2.00
CA ILE A 175 -13.78 1.37 0.80
C ILE A 175 -14.08 2.85 0.62
N VAL A 176 -13.06 3.69 0.64
CA VAL A 176 -13.18 5.14 0.56
C VAL A 176 -12.40 5.62 -0.66
N GLU A 177 -13.02 6.38 -1.52
CA GLU A 177 -12.34 7.18 -2.52
C GLU A 177 -11.92 8.50 -1.87
N TYR A 178 -10.64 8.84 -2.01
CA TYR A 178 -10.13 10.13 -1.56
C TYR A 178 -10.36 11.15 -2.66
N LEU A 179 -11.13 12.17 -2.35
CA LEU A 179 -11.46 13.27 -3.25
C LEU A 179 -10.89 14.56 -2.64
N ASP A 180 -10.37 15.44 -3.49
CA ASP A 180 -9.97 16.81 -3.12
C ASP A 180 -11.17 17.65 -2.68
#